data_8874a72a523403592080627e8032d050
#
_entry.id   8874a72a523403592080627e8032d050
#
_cell.length_a   1.000
_cell.length_b   1.000
_cell.length_c   1.000
_cell.angle_alpha   90.00
_cell.angle_beta   90.00
_cell.angle_gamma   90.00
#
_symmetry.space_group_name_H-M   'P 1'
#
loop_
_entity.id
_entity.type
_entity.pdbx_description
1 polymer ?
#
loop_
_entity_poly.entity_id
_entity_poly.type
_entity_poly.pdbx_seq_one_letter_code
_entity_poly.pdbx_strand_id
1 'polypeptide(L)'
;MKKLLLLLLCVLCFVSCEKDLPINLCVESEVFLDTTISNHNVLIVGIDGFRSDALTEDITPFMYNLSSRDDVYFTPFHKTEEDTYSGPNWSSLLTGVHYYKHNVVDNSFVGSRFSTYPPFQYYLESAYQQINTSSITNWNPINTYIYQQYLDYTSESTLNDSMVFQSARDLLIEGYPIDPDVLFLHFDELDAAGHSFGFSPEVSEYVSTLSKIDVFVESLFNIIEEKRNDLGEDWLFFIVSDHGGDGTGHGDAENPHINQTIFFSQHPDLSFKPNYITNQTDLSPTILDYMGVDSEEIDCKMDGISIIE
;
A
#
# COMPACT_ATOMS: atom_id res chain seq x y z
N MET A 1 3.94 18.99 80.68
CA MET A 1 4.21 19.76 79.41
C MET A 1 4.43 18.77 78.30
N LYS A 2 3.39 18.50 77.46
CA LYS A 2 3.45 17.59 76.35
C LYS A 2 3.68 18.44 75.07
N LYS A 3 4.80 18.22 74.40
CA LYS A 3 5.07 18.83 73.10
C LYS A 3 4.33 18.06 72.03
N LEU A 4 3.42 18.73 71.29
CA LEU A 4 2.68 18.22 70.18
C LEU A 4 3.56 18.43 68.94
N LEU A 5 3.98 17.32 68.29
CA LEU A 5 4.74 17.33 67.00
C LEU A 5 3.74 17.32 65.82
N LEU A 6 3.65 18.44 65.14
CA LEU A 6 2.80 18.57 63.98
C LEU A 6 3.57 18.01 62.73
N LEU A 7 3.15 16.87 62.22
CA LEU A 7 3.69 16.28 60.98
C LEU A 7 2.96 16.91 59.79
N LEU A 8 3.67 17.72 59.01
CA LEU A 8 3.17 18.32 57.79
C LEU A 8 3.33 17.30 56.65
N LEU A 9 2.22 16.69 56.21
CA LEU A 9 2.21 15.76 55.10
C LEU A 9 2.09 16.59 53.80
N CYS A 10 3.19 16.77 53.09
CA CYS A 10 3.18 17.32 51.71
C CYS A 10 2.66 16.25 50.75
N VAL A 11 1.40 16.39 50.35
CA VAL A 11 0.85 15.63 49.21
C VAL A 11 1.33 16.31 47.93
N LEU A 12 2.33 15.72 47.29
CA LEU A 12 2.71 16.07 45.93
C LEU A 12 1.65 15.53 44.98
N CYS A 13 0.75 16.38 44.51
CA CYS A 13 -0.11 16.09 43.39
C CYS A 13 0.75 16.10 42.11
N PHE A 14 1.07 14.91 41.60
CA PHE A 14 1.52 14.77 40.20
C PHE A 14 0.31 15.02 39.32
N VAL A 15 0.20 16.23 38.80
CA VAL A 15 -0.69 16.50 37.66
C VAL A 15 -0.02 15.88 36.46
N SER A 16 -0.44 14.67 36.12
CA SER A 16 -0.20 14.07 34.79
C SER A 16 -0.94 14.94 33.81
N CYS A 17 -0.21 15.68 32.98
CA CYS A 17 -0.75 16.34 31.81
C CYS A 17 -0.91 15.27 30.74
N GLU A 18 -1.98 14.49 30.78
CA GLU A 18 -2.45 13.78 29.60
C GLU A 18 -2.85 14.88 28.61
N LYS A 19 -2.11 14.96 27.49
CA LYS A 19 -2.59 15.67 26.32
C LYS A 19 -3.82 14.88 25.85
N ASP A 20 -4.99 15.42 26.12
CA ASP A 20 -6.22 15.01 25.44
C ASP A 20 -5.97 15.22 23.94
N LEU A 21 -5.67 14.14 23.21
CA LEU A 21 -5.79 14.12 21.78
C LEU A 21 -7.27 14.40 21.47
N PRO A 22 -7.59 15.29 20.54
CA PRO A 22 -8.97 15.52 20.18
C PRO A 22 -9.57 14.18 19.76
N ILE A 23 -10.55 13.69 20.49
CA ILE A 23 -11.39 12.57 20.10
C ILE A 23 -12.19 13.12 18.91
N ASN A 24 -11.72 12.84 17.71
CA ASN A 24 -12.50 13.06 16.50
C ASN A 24 -13.64 12.04 16.56
N LEU A 25 -14.81 12.50 17.00
CA LEU A 25 -16.03 11.69 16.98
C LEU A 25 -16.45 11.58 15.51
N CYS A 26 -15.94 10.54 14.83
CA CYS A 26 -16.49 10.16 13.53
C CYS A 26 -17.95 9.77 13.74
N VAL A 27 -18.84 10.54 13.18
CA VAL A 27 -20.25 10.16 13.09
C VAL A 27 -20.32 9.09 12.01
N GLU A 28 -20.81 7.89 12.35
CA GLU A 28 -21.12 6.89 11.34
C GLU A 28 -22.17 7.49 10.38
N SER A 29 -21.72 7.93 9.22
CA SER A 29 -22.61 8.30 8.13
C SER A 29 -23.06 7.03 7.41
N GLU A 30 -24.33 6.95 7.01
CA GLU A 30 -24.76 5.93 6.08
C GLU A 30 -23.99 6.16 4.77
N VAL A 31 -23.26 5.15 4.30
CA VAL A 31 -22.52 5.20 3.02
C VAL A 31 -23.54 5.41 1.91
N PHE A 32 -23.50 6.56 1.25
CA PHE A 32 -24.32 6.79 0.06
C PHE A 32 -23.61 6.18 -1.14
N LEU A 33 -24.24 5.15 -1.71
CA LEU A 33 -23.79 4.50 -2.95
C LEU A 33 -23.92 5.51 -4.10
N ASP A 34 -22.80 5.95 -4.66
CA ASP A 34 -22.82 6.59 -5.97
C ASP A 34 -22.81 5.49 -7.05
N THR A 35 -23.95 5.29 -7.69
CA THR A 35 -24.13 4.29 -8.74
C THR A 35 -23.48 4.71 -10.07
N THR A 36 -22.83 5.86 -10.14
CA THR A 36 -22.21 6.37 -11.38
C THR A 36 -20.81 5.86 -11.63
N ILE A 37 -20.20 5.10 -10.68
CA ILE A 37 -18.81 4.65 -10.73
C ILE A 37 -18.62 3.29 -11.43
N SER A 38 -19.57 2.84 -12.21
CA SER A 38 -19.58 1.50 -12.83
C SER A 38 -18.42 1.18 -13.78
N ASN A 39 -17.49 2.12 -14.04
CA ASN A 39 -16.36 1.94 -14.95
C ASN A 39 -15.00 2.25 -14.34
N HIS A 40 -14.92 2.61 -13.05
CA HIS A 40 -13.64 2.88 -12.39
C HIS A 40 -12.99 1.58 -11.95
N ASN A 41 -11.73 1.40 -12.33
CA ASN A 41 -10.95 0.21 -12.03
C ASN A 41 -9.60 0.60 -11.46
N VAL A 42 -9.00 -0.28 -10.65
CA VAL A 42 -7.70 -0.03 -10.03
C VAL A 42 -6.78 -1.23 -10.19
N LEU A 43 -5.58 -1.01 -10.70
CA LEU A 43 -4.50 -1.98 -10.70
C LEU A 43 -3.37 -1.51 -9.79
N ILE A 44 -3.05 -2.30 -8.77
CA ILE A 44 -1.96 -2.02 -7.83
C ILE A 44 -0.89 -3.09 -8.01
N VAL A 45 0.32 -2.67 -8.39
CA VAL A 45 1.51 -3.52 -8.47
C VAL A 45 2.41 -3.24 -7.28
N GLY A 46 2.40 -4.14 -6.30
CA GLY A 46 3.30 -4.14 -5.16
C GLY A 46 4.59 -4.89 -5.47
N ILE A 47 5.75 -4.26 -5.24
CA ILE A 47 7.07 -4.84 -5.45
C ILE A 47 7.82 -4.78 -4.13
N ASP A 48 8.01 -5.94 -3.49
CA ASP A 48 8.68 -6.04 -2.19
C ASP A 48 10.18 -5.74 -2.30
N GLY A 49 10.70 -4.92 -1.39
CA GLY A 49 12.13 -4.65 -1.29
C GLY A 49 12.73 -3.77 -2.40
N PHE A 50 11.97 -2.85 -3.01
CA PHE A 50 12.43 -2.03 -4.12
C PHE A 50 13.20 -0.78 -3.65
N ARG A 51 14.51 -0.79 -3.74
CA ARG A 51 15.36 0.39 -3.52
C ARG A 51 15.12 1.45 -4.59
N SER A 52 14.81 2.66 -4.18
CA SER A 52 14.51 3.77 -5.10
C SER A 52 15.68 4.14 -6.04
N ASP A 53 16.94 3.94 -5.63
CA ASP A 53 18.12 4.20 -6.45
C ASP A 53 18.38 3.13 -7.55
N ALA A 54 17.66 2.01 -7.50
CA ALA A 54 17.66 1.01 -8.57
C ALA A 54 16.70 1.35 -9.73
N LEU A 55 15.88 2.39 -9.58
CA LEU A 55 15.06 2.92 -10.67
C LEU A 55 15.94 3.70 -11.65
N THR A 56 16.44 3.05 -12.67
CA THR A 56 17.32 3.64 -13.68
C THR A 56 16.92 3.18 -15.09
N GLU A 57 17.32 3.95 -16.11
CA GLU A 57 17.04 3.60 -17.51
C GLU A 57 17.61 2.24 -17.92
N ASP A 58 18.75 1.86 -17.33
CA ASP A 58 19.43 0.60 -17.65
C ASP A 58 18.77 -0.62 -16.99
N ILE A 59 18.19 -0.46 -15.78
CA ILE A 59 17.64 -1.55 -14.97
C ILE A 59 16.15 -1.70 -15.20
N THR A 60 15.41 -0.59 -15.20
CA THR A 60 13.95 -0.53 -15.26
C THR A 60 13.49 0.44 -16.35
N PRO A 61 13.80 0.20 -17.62
CA PRO A 61 13.55 1.16 -18.70
C PRO A 61 12.10 1.60 -18.80
N PHE A 62 11.13 0.70 -18.57
CA PHE A 62 9.73 1.08 -18.59
C PHE A 62 9.34 2.00 -17.42
N MET A 63 9.56 1.57 -16.17
CA MET A 63 9.22 2.37 -14.99
C MET A 63 10.00 3.69 -14.94
N TYR A 64 11.28 3.70 -15.40
CA TYR A 64 12.07 4.92 -15.49
C TYR A 64 11.45 5.93 -16.48
N ASN A 65 11.04 5.48 -17.67
CA ASN A 65 10.36 6.36 -18.62
C ASN A 65 8.97 6.79 -18.12
N LEU A 66 8.23 5.89 -17.46
CA LEU A 66 6.94 6.19 -16.85
C LEU A 66 7.05 7.33 -15.83
N SER A 67 8.12 7.35 -15.01
CA SER A 67 8.34 8.35 -13.95
C SER A 67 8.42 9.80 -14.44
N SER A 68 8.66 10.02 -15.72
CA SER A 68 8.81 11.35 -16.34
C SER A 68 7.59 11.81 -17.14
N ARG A 69 6.50 11.04 -17.17
CA ARG A 69 5.27 11.39 -17.89
C ARG A 69 4.46 12.44 -17.13
N ASP A 70 3.78 13.32 -17.84
CA ASP A 70 2.96 14.39 -17.25
C ASP A 70 1.68 13.88 -16.57
N ASP A 71 1.20 12.69 -16.94
CA ASP A 71 0.02 12.00 -16.38
C ASP A 71 0.37 11.03 -15.23
N VAL A 72 1.59 11.17 -14.69
CA VAL A 72 2.09 10.31 -13.62
C VAL A 72 2.50 11.14 -12.41
N TYR A 73 1.97 10.78 -11.25
CA TYR A 73 2.59 11.13 -9.99
C TYR A 73 3.69 10.12 -9.66
N PHE A 74 4.89 10.60 -9.42
CA PHE A 74 6.03 9.77 -9.02
C PHE A 74 6.83 10.42 -7.90
N THR A 75 7.22 9.61 -6.91
CA THR A 75 8.22 9.98 -5.93
C THR A 75 9.17 8.82 -5.63
N PRO A 76 10.51 9.05 -5.63
CA PRO A 76 11.50 8.08 -5.16
C PRO A 76 11.74 8.18 -3.64
N PHE A 77 10.93 8.96 -2.92
CA PHE A 77 11.06 9.27 -1.49
C PHE A 77 9.83 8.83 -0.70
N HIS A 78 9.08 7.85 -1.22
CA HIS A 78 7.96 7.25 -0.50
C HIS A 78 8.45 6.68 0.82
N LYS A 79 7.80 7.08 1.93
CA LYS A 79 8.28 6.77 3.27
C LYS A 79 7.65 5.51 3.82
N THR A 80 8.51 4.65 4.34
CA THR A 80 8.11 3.45 5.10
C THR A 80 7.63 3.78 6.51
N GLU A 81 7.08 2.80 7.21
CA GLU A 81 6.93 2.81 8.65
C GLU A 81 8.30 2.75 9.36
N GLU A 82 8.32 3.05 10.67
CA GLU A 82 9.53 2.92 11.51
C GLU A 82 10.01 1.46 11.58
N ASP A 83 9.08 0.51 11.62
CA ASP A 83 9.39 -0.92 11.49
C ASP A 83 9.38 -1.29 10.01
N THR A 84 10.56 -1.36 9.40
CA THR A 84 10.78 -1.55 7.96
C THR A 84 10.64 -3.02 7.51
N TYR A 85 9.82 -3.81 8.19
CA TYR A 85 9.42 -5.17 7.76
C TYR A 85 8.23 -5.10 6.80
N SER A 86 8.09 -6.12 5.96
CA SER A 86 6.99 -6.23 4.99
C SER A 86 5.60 -6.22 5.66
N GLY A 87 5.44 -6.96 6.78
CA GLY A 87 4.16 -7.03 7.49
C GLY A 87 3.59 -5.67 7.91
N PRO A 88 4.31 -4.82 8.66
CA PRO A 88 3.88 -3.47 9.00
C PRO A 88 3.58 -2.60 7.78
N ASN A 89 4.48 -2.60 6.80
CA ASN A 89 4.38 -1.69 5.65
C ASN A 89 3.24 -2.07 4.70
N TRP A 90 3.09 -3.34 4.32
CA TRP A 90 1.92 -3.79 3.56
C TRP A 90 0.63 -3.58 4.33
N SER A 91 0.64 -3.74 5.66
CA SER A 91 -0.54 -3.43 6.48
C SER A 91 -0.91 -1.96 6.40
N SER A 92 0.05 -1.05 6.50
CA SER A 92 -0.20 0.39 6.41
C SER A 92 -0.67 0.82 5.01
N LEU A 93 -0.04 0.29 3.95
CA LEU A 93 -0.46 0.53 2.56
C LEU A 93 -1.93 0.13 2.33
N LEU A 94 -2.32 -1.03 2.83
CA LEU A 94 -3.63 -1.62 2.54
C LEU A 94 -4.74 -1.18 3.51
N THR A 95 -4.40 -0.66 4.70
CA THR A 95 -5.40 -0.16 5.67
C THR A 95 -5.50 1.36 5.74
N GLY A 96 -4.50 2.08 5.21
CA GLY A 96 -4.45 3.55 5.28
C GLY A 96 -4.17 4.09 6.68
N VAL A 97 -3.74 3.24 7.64
CA VAL A 97 -3.38 3.65 8.99
C VAL A 97 -1.99 3.18 9.37
N HIS A 98 -1.31 3.92 10.25
CA HIS A 98 0.02 3.59 10.73
C HIS A 98 0.04 2.35 11.65
N TYR A 99 1.23 1.74 11.79
CA TYR A 99 1.46 0.51 12.55
C TYR A 99 0.94 0.56 13.99
N TYR A 100 0.97 1.69 14.68
CA TYR A 100 0.45 1.83 16.04
C TYR A 100 -1.09 1.68 16.15
N LYS A 101 -1.82 1.84 15.03
CA LYS A 101 -3.27 1.58 14.95
C LYS A 101 -3.56 0.12 14.61
N HIS A 102 -3.07 -0.38 13.46
CA HIS A 102 -3.31 -1.78 13.07
C HIS A 102 -2.49 -2.80 13.88
N ASN A 103 -1.51 -2.36 14.66
CA ASN A 103 -0.71 -3.12 15.62
C ASN A 103 0.06 -4.31 14.99
N VAL A 104 0.45 -4.19 13.75
CA VAL A 104 1.42 -5.09 13.11
C VAL A 104 2.79 -4.45 13.20
N VAL A 105 3.72 -5.09 13.90
CA VAL A 105 5.08 -4.58 14.15
C VAL A 105 6.16 -5.49 13.54
N ASP A 106 5.77 -6.67 13.07
CA ASP A 106 6.64 -7.63 12.40
C ASP A 106 5.84 -8.56 11.47
N ASN A 107 6.53 -9.50 10.82
CA ASN A 107 5.90 -10.45 9.89
C ASN A 107 5.11 -11.58 10.55
N SER A 108 4.95 -11.58 11.88
CA SER A 108 4.12 -12.55 12.59
C SER A 108 2.63 -12.22 12.60
N PHE A 109 2.28 -10.95 12.41
CA PHE A 109 0.92 -10.38 12.52
C PHE A 109 0.24 -10.62 13.87
N VAL A 110 1.01 -11.01 14.89
CA VAL A 110 0.46 -11.27 16.23
C VAL A 110 -0.10 -10.00 16.85
N GLY A 111 -1.39 -10.05 17.22
CA GLY A 111 -2.07 -8.93 17.84
C GLY A 111 -2.59 -7.88 16.86
N SER A 112 -2.59 -8.17 15.56
CA SER A 112 -3.16 -7.29 14.53
C SER A 112 -4.61 -6.91 14.84
N ARG A 113 -5.00 -5.69 14.43
CA ARG A 113 -6.32 -5.10 14.70
C ARG A 113 -7.10 -4.83 13.41
N PHE A 114 -7.02 -5.71 12.43
CA PHE A 114 -7.71 -5.55 11.16
C PHE A 114 -9.24 -5.57 11.27
N SER A 115 -9.79 -6.11 12.36
CA SER A 115 -11.23 -5.96 12.65
C SER A 115 -11.64 -4.52 12.99
N THR A 116 -10.70 -3.70 13.46
CA THR A 116 -10.92 -2.28 13.78
C THR A 116 -10.43 -1.36 12.65
N TYR A 117 -9.34 -1.75 12.01
CA TYR A 117 -8.71 -1.04 10.90
C TYR A 117 -8.60 -2.00 9.71
N PRO A 118 -9.71 -2.29 9.01
CA PRO A 118 -9.73 -3.22 7.89
C PRO A 118 -9.00 -2.65 6.67
N PRO A 119 -8.60 -3.51 5.71
CA PRO A 119 -8.04 -3.05 4.46
C PRO A 119 -9.07 -2.26 3.64
N PHE A 120 -8.63 -1.42 2.71
CA PHE A 120 -9.50 -0.52 1.95
C PHE A 120 -10.58 -1.26 1.15
N GLN A 121 -10.34 -2.50 0.75
CA GLN A 121 -11.32 -3.35 0.07
C GLN A 121 -12.58 -3.59 0.91
N TYR A 122 -12.45 -3.65 2.23
CA TYR A 122 -13.62 -3.72 3.12
C TYR A 122 -14.58 -2.54 2.92
N TYR A 123 -14.04 -1.34 2.72
CA TYR A 123 -14.85 -0.14 2.48
C TYR A 123 -15.49 -0.17 1.10
N LEU A 124 -14.75 -0.64 0.08
CA LEU A 124 -15.27 -0.80 -1.28
C LEU A 124 -16.39 -1.84 -1.33
N GLU A 125 -16.18 -3.02 -0.76
CA GLU A 125 -17.19 -4.08 -0.67
C GLU A 125 -18.43 -3.67 0.12
N SER A 126 -18.23 -2.81 1.13
CA SER A 126 -19.34 -2.24 1.91
C SER A 126 -20.12 -1.17 1.13
N ALA A 127 -19.43 -0.40 0.29
CA ALA A 127 -20.00 0.67 -0.52
C ALA A 127 -20.68 0.14 -1.79
N TYR A 128 -20.09 -0.86 -2.45
CA TYR A 128 -20.49 -1.33 -3.78
C TYR A 128 -20.74 -2.84 -3.78
N GLN A 129 -21.99 -3.27 -3.77
CA GLN A 129 -22.37 -4.69 -3.69
C GLN A 129 -21.96 -5.54 -4.91
N GLN A 130 -21.54 -4.94 -5.99
CA GLN A 130 -21.17 -5.62 -7.24
C GLN A 130 -19.72 -5.34 -7.66
N ILE A 131 -18.93 -4.75 -6.78
CA ILE A 131 -17.51 -4.59 -7.03
C ILE A 131 -16.81 -5.94 -6.94
N ASN A 132 -15.86 -6.18 -7.82
CA ASN A 132 -15.04 -7.39 -7.82
C ASN A 132 -13.63 -7.05 -7.33
N THR A 133 -13.31 -7.39 -6.08
CA THR A 133 -11.98 -7.17 -5.51
C THR A 133 -11.14 -8.43 -5.51
N SER A 134 -9.89 -8.30 -5.95
CA SER A 134 -9.01 -9.45 -6.18
C SER A 134 -7.58 -9.20 -5.68
N SER A 135 -6.91 -10.25 -5.22
CA SER A 135 -5.51 -10.21 -4.82
C SER A 135 -4.74 -11.44 -5.29
N ILE A 136 -3.60 -11.23 -5.93
CA ILE A 136 -2.66 -12.28 -6.35
C ILE A 136 -1.29 -11.98 -5.77
N THR A 137 -0.82 -12.78 -4.83
CA THR A 137 0.39 -12.52 -4.07
C THR A 137 1.39 -13.67 -4.14
N ASN A 138 2.67 -13.36 -4.26
CA ASN A 138 3.73 -14.33 -4.02
C ASN A 138 3.90 -14.55 -2.50
N TRP A 139 3.95 -13.47 -1.70
CA TRP A 139 4.01 -13.56 -0.25
C TRP A 139 2.59 -13.68 0.36
N ASN A 140 2.17 -14.92 0.62
CA ASN A 140 0.79 -15.24 1.05
C ASN A 140 0.32 -14.65 2.40
N PRO A 141 1.17 -14.24 3.35
CA PRO A 141 0.71 -13.55 4.56
C PRO A 141 -0.20 -12.34 4.31
N ILE A 142 -0.05 -11.63 3.20
CA ILE A 142 -0.98 -10.55 2.81
C ILE A 142 -2.40 -11.08 2.68
N ASN A 143 -2.62 -12.13 1.89
CA ASN A 143 -3.94 -12.74 1.72
C ASN A 143 -4.45 -13.39 3.01
N THR A 144 -3.56 -14.02 3.78
CA THR A 144 -3.95 -14.76 4.99
C THR A 144 -4.33 -13.85 6.14
N TYR A 145 -3.58 -12.77 6.39
CA TYR A 145 -3.73 -11.97 7.60
C TYR A 145 -4.36 -10.61 7.35
N ILE A 146 -4.02 -9.91 6.25
CA ILE A 146 -4.53 -8.57 6.00
C ILE A 146 -5.91 -8.67 5.34
N TYR A 147 -6.01 -9.35 4.21
CA TYR A 147 -7.27 -9.44 3.47
C TYR A 147 -8.28 -10.40 4.06
N GLN A 148 -7.84 -11.56 4.53
CA GLN A 148 -8.70 -12.59 5.14
C GLN A 148 -9.90 -12.95 4.24
N GLN A 149 -11.09 -12.42 4.57
CA GLN A 149 -12.37 -12.67 3.89
C GLN A 149 -12.93 -11.41 3.18
N TYR A 150 -12.12 -10.36 3.03
CA TYR A 150 -12.58 -9.07 2.50
C TYR A 150 -12.43 -8.96 0.98
N LEU A 151 -12.19 -10.06 0.28
CA LEU A 151 -12.03 -10.09 -1.17
C LEU A 151 -12.91 -11.17 -1.79
N ASP A 152 -13.34 -10.93 -3.04
CA ASP A 152 -14.06 -11.92 -3.84
C ASP A 152 -13.14 -13.02 -4.37
N TYR A 153 -11.87 -12.65 -4.67
CA TYR A 153 -10.90 -13.60 -5.18
C TYR A 153 -9.51 -13.40 -4.58
N THR A 154 -8.90 -14.48 -4.17
CA THR A 154 -7.49 -14.56 -3.79
C THR A 154 -6.81 -15.72 -4.50
N SER A 155 -5.53 -15.51 -4.87
CA SER A 155 -4.72 -16.59 -5.46
C SER A 155 -4.44 -17.72 -4.47
N GLU A 156 -4.11 -18.89 -5.01
CA GLU A 156 -3.58 -20.00 -4.24
C GLU A 156 -2.24 -19.65 -3.55
N SER A 157 -1.88 -20.40 -2.52
CA SER A 157 -0.88 -20.07 -1.51
C SER A 157 0.60 -20.28 -1.89
N THR A 158 0.91 -20.60 -3.14
CA THR A 158 2.30 -20.89 -3.57
C THR A 158 2.53 -20.41 -4.99
N LEU A 159 2.71 -19.11 -5.14
CA LEU A 159 3.07 -18.52 -6.42
C LEU A 159 4.51 -18.02 -6.38
N ASN A 160 5.15 -17.94 -7.53
CA ASN A 160 6.32 -17.11 -7.80
C ASN A 160 5.88 -15.90 -8.63
N ASP A 161 6.76 -14.92 -8.82
CA ASP A 161 6.41 -13.69 -9.53
C ASP A 161 5.93 -13.92 -10.97
N SER A 162 6.48 -14.91 -11.68
CA SER A 162 6.02 -15.27 -13.01
C SER A 162 4.59 -15.83 -13.00
N MET A 163 4.22 -16.57 -11.96
CA MET A 163 2.86 -17.10 -11.78
C MET A 163 1.90 -15.98 -11.36
N VAL A 164 2.32 -15.06 -10.50
CA VAL A 164 1.54 -13.84 -10.17
C VAL A 164 1.23 -13.05 -11.44
N PHE A 165 2.25 -12.76 -12.24
CA PHE A 165 2.09 -12.05 -13.52
C PHE A 165 1.14 -12.78 -14.47
N GLN A 166 1.32 -14.10 -14.67
CA GLN A 166 0.49 -14.88 -15.57
C GLN A 166 -0.98 -14.91 -15.11
N SER A 167 -1.21 -15.13 -13.82
CA SER A 167 -2.57 -15.14 -13.26
C SER A 167 -3.24 -13.77 -13.37
N ALA A 168 -2.50 -12.70 -13.11
CA ALA A 168 -3.00 -11.33 -13.28
C ALA A 168 -3.40 -11.04 -14.73
N ARG A 169 -2.53 -11.42 -15.67
CA ARG A 169 -2.78 -11.28 -17.10
C ARG A 169 -4.04 -12.05 -17.54
N ASP A 170 -4.20 -13.28 -17.06
CA ASP A 170 -5.36 -14.11 -17.40
C ASP A 170 -6.66 -13.50 -16.83
N LEU A 171 -6.66 -12.96 -15.59
CA LEU A 171 -7.81 -12.22 -15.05
C LEU A 171 -8.13 -10.98 -15.90
N LEU A 172 -7.14 -10.16 -16.21
CA LEU A 172 -7.34 -8.90 -16.94
C LEU A 172 -7.79 -9.10 -18.40
N ILE A 173 -7.38 -10.19 -19.05
CA ILE A 173 -7.71 -10.46 -20.46
C ILE A 173 -8.97 -11.31 -20.59
N GLU A 174 -9.10 -12.36 -19.78
CA GLU A 174 -10.16 -13.36 -19.91
C GLU A 174 -11.37 -13.08 -19.01
N GLY A 175 -11.20 -12.26 -17.95
CA GLY A 175 -12.24 -12.01 -16.96
C GLY A 175 -12.70 -13.27 -16.22
N TYR A 176 -11.81 -14.27 -16.07
CA TYR A 176 -12.14 -15.55 -15.44
C TYR A 176 -11.06 -15.99 -14.45
N PRO A 177 -11.42 -16.47 -13.25
CA PRO A 177 -12.77 -16.75 -12.74
C PRO A 177 -13.57 -15.49 -12.35
N ILE A 178 -12.96 -14.32 -12.33
CA ILE A 178 -13.58 -13.04 -12.01
C ILE A 178 -12.98 -11.94 -12.88
N ASP A 179 -13.77 -10.96 -13.32
CA ASP A 179 -13.30 -9.74 -13.98
C ASP A 179 -13.10 -8.68 -12.88
N PRO A 180 -11.86 -8.33 -12.52
CA PRO A 180 -11.61 -7.51 -11.36
C PRO A 180 -11.81 -6.02 -11.64
N ASP A 181 -12.58 -5.34 -10.79
CA ASP A 181 -12.61 -3.87 -10.71
C ASP A 181 -11.39 -3.35 -9.94
N VAL A 182 -10.95 -4.09 -8.92
CA VAL A 182 -9.75 -3.76 -8.15
C VAL A 182 -8.86 -4.99 -8.03
N LEU A 183 -7.66 -4.89 -8.57
CA LEU A 183 -6.66 -5.97 -8.56
C LEU A 183 -5.39 -5.52 -7.84
N PHE A 184 -5.05 -6.21 -6.75
CA PHE A 184 -3.77 -6.07 -6.07
C PHE A 184 -2.84 -7.23 -6.45
N LEU A 185 -1.63 -6.89 -6.86
CA LEU A 185 -0.55 -7.83 -7.17
C LEU A 185 0.61 -7.64 -6.21
N HIS A 186 1.28 -8.73 -5.84
CA HIS A 186 2.47 -8.66 -5.01
C HIS A 186 3.57 -9.54 -5.60
N PHE A 187 4.71 -8.92 -5.94
CA PHE A 187 5.95 -9.55 -6.38
C PHE A 187 6.96 -9.55 -5.24
N ASP A 188 7.52 -10.72 -4.91
CA ASP A 188 8.37 -10.97 -3.74
C ASP A 188 9.82 -11.39 -4.09
N GLU A 189 10.05 -11.83 -5.35
CA GLU A 189 11.37 -12.37 -5.73
C GLU A 189 12.49 -11.33 -5.62
N LEU A 190 12.18 -10.02 -5.69
CA LEU A 190 13.18 -8.97 -5.55
C LEU A 190 13.71 -8.87 -4.11
N ASP A 191 12.83 -8.91 -3.12
CA ASP A 191 13.22 -8.98 -1.70
C ASP A 191 14.00 -10.25 -1.40
N ALA A 192 13.56 -11.40 -1.89
CA ALA A 192 14.26 -12.67 -1.76
C ALA A 192 15.67 -12.62 -2.39
N ALA A 193 15.83 -11.95 -3.54
CA ALA A 193 17.13 -11.73 -4.16
C ALA A 193 18.02 -10.81 -3.30
N GLY A 194 17.44 -9.74 -2.76
CA GLY A 194 18.11 -8.83 -1.84
C GLY A 194 18.63 -9.54 -0.60
N HIS A 195 17.81 -10.34 0.06
CA HIS A 195 18.21 -11.16 1.22
C HIS A 195 19.29 -12.19 0.91
N SER A 196 19.26 -12.77 -0.30
CA SER A 196 20.19 -13.82 -0.67
C SER A 196 21.53 -13.29 -1.18
N PHE A 197 21.55 -12.19 -1.92
CA PHE A 197 22.71 -11.70 -2.67
C PHE A 197 23.10 -10.26 -2.32
N GLY A 198 22.17 -9.48 -1.80
CA GLY A 198 22.33 -8.08 -1.42
C GLY A 198 21.36 -7.14 -2.16
N PHE A 199 20.80 -6.20 -1.41
CA PHE A 199 19.96 -5.13 -1.92
C PHE A 199 20.84 -4.02 -2.50
N SER A 200 21.13 -4.07 -3.79
CA SER A 200 21.91 -3.02 -4.45
C SER A 200 21.75 -3.04 -5.97
N PRO A 201 21.70 -1.87 -6.62
CA PRO A 201 21.79 -1.79 -8.09
C PRO A 201 23.12 -2.29 -8.67
N GLU A 202 24.10 -2.63 -7.83
CA GLU A 202 25.38 -3.23 -8.23
C GLU A 202 25.36 -4.78 -8.14
N VAL A 203 24.31 -5.37 -7.55
CA VAL A 203 24.17 -6.83 -7.39
C VAL A 203 23.41 -7.40 -8.58
N SER A 204 24.06 -8.27 -9.34
CA SER A 204 23.53 -8.81 -10.60
C SER A 204 22.21 -9.56 -10.45
N GLU A 205 22.03 -10.32 -9.39
CA GLU A 205 20.83 -11.10 -9.09
C GLU A 205 19.65 -10.17 -8.76
N TYR A 206 19.87 -9.13 -7.95
CA TYR A 206 18.88 -8.12 -7.62
C TYR A 206 18.46 -7.35 -8.88
N VAL A 207 19.42 -6.89 -9.66
CA VAL A 207 19.20 -6.18 -10.92
C VAL A 207 18.44 -7.03 -11.93
N SER A 208 18.83 -8.30 -12.13
CA SER A 208 18.17 -9.18 -13.10
C SER A 208 16.72 -9.49 -12.69
N THR A 209 16.44 -9.62 -11.40
CA THR A 209 15.08 -9.81 -10.88
C THR A 209 14.25 -8.56 -11.10
N LEU A 210 14.78 -7.37 -10.76
CA LEU A 210 14.08 -6.11 -10.96
C LEU A 210 13.79 -5.83 -12.44
N SER A 211 14.76 -6.08 -13.33
CA SER A 211 14.55 -5.94 -14.79
C SER A 211 13.48 -6.88 -15.34
N LYS A 212 13.36 -8.09 -14.78
CA LYS A 212 12.26 -9.02 -15.10
C LYS A 212 10.90 -8.47 -14.66
N ILE A 213 10.84 -7.90 -13.46
CA ILE A 213 9.60 -7.28 -12.93
C ILE A 213 9.21 -6.06 -13.78
N ASP A 214 10.16 -5.25 -14.23
CA ASP A 214 9.90 -4.11 -15.12
C ASP A 214 9.16 -4.54 -16.41
N VAL A 215 9.56 -5.66 -17.00
CA VAL A 215 8.87 -6.24 -18.17
C VAL A 215 7.44 -6.70 -17.83
N PHE A 216 7.23 -7.26 -16.64
CA PHE A 216 5.88 -7.63 -16.20
C PHE A 216 5.00 -6.40 -16.02
N VAL A 217 5.53 -5.35 -15.38
CA VAL A 217 4.84 -4.08 -15.18
C VAL A 217 4.46 -3.44 -16.50
N GLU A 218 5.39 -3.39 -17.47
CA GLU A 218 5.10 -2.89 -18.83
C GLU A 218 3.95 -3.66 -19.50
N SER A 219 3.99 -4.99 -19.44
CA SER A 219 2.95 -5.83 -20.01
C SER A 219 1.58 -5.61 -19.39
N LEU A 220 1.50 -5.50 -18.07
CA LEU A 220 0.26 -5.22 -17.34
C LEU A 220 -0.27 -3.82 -17.65
N PHE A 221 0.61 -2.82 -17.68
CA PHE A 221 0.25 -1.47 -18.07
C PHE A 221 -0.34 -1.40 -19.48
N ASN A 222 0.26 -2.10 -20.45
CA ASN A 222 -0.23 -2.14 -21.81
C ASN A 222 -1.62 -2.79 -21.91
N ILE A 223 -1.92 -3.81 -21.09
CA ILE A 223 -3.26 -4.42 -21.02
C ILE A 223 -4.30 -3.39 -20.56
N ILE A 224 -4.03 -2.63 -19.49
CA ILE A 224 -4.99 -1.62 -19.04
C ILE A 224 -5.12 -0.46 -20.03
N GLU A 225 -4.06 -0.09 -20.75
CA GLU A 225 -4.14 0.88 -21.83
C GLU A 225 -5.03 0.39 -23.00
N GLU A 226 -4.94 -0.90 -23.36
CA GLU A 226 -5.84 -1.52 -24.33
C GLU A 226 -7.29 -1.50 -23.83
N LYS A 227 -7.54 -1.85 -22.55
CA LYS A 227 -8.89 -1.80 -21.97
C LYS A 227 -9.47 -0.37 -21.93
N ARG A 228 -8.65 0.64 -21.63
CA ARG A 228 -9.03 2.06 -21.72
C ARG A 228 -9.46 2.43 -23.15
N ASN A 229 -8.64 2.08 -24.14
CA ASN A 229 -8.85 2.48 -25.51
C ASN A 229 -9.98 1.72 -26.22
N ASP A 230 -10.10 0.42 -25.98
CA ASP A 230 -10.98 -0.47 -26.73
C ASP A 230 -12.34 -0.66 -26.02
N LEU A 231 -12.35 -0.64 -24.69
CA LEU A 231 -13.55 -0.91 -23.88
C LEU A 231 -14.10 0.35 -23.20
N GLY A 232 -13.31 1.44 -23.13
CA GLY A 232 -13.68 2.66 -22.43
C GLY A 232 -13.68 2.50 -20.90
N GLU A 233 -12.93 1.53 -20.39
CA GLU A 233 -12.74 1.35 -18.95
C GLU A 233 -11.83 2.44 -18.39
N ASP A 234 -12.10 2.88 -17.18
CA ASP A 234 -11.34 3.91 -16.49
C ASP A 234 -10.46 3.28 -15.40
N TRP A 235 -9.14 3.30 -15.61
CA TRP A 235 -8.17 2.61 -14.76
C TRP A 235 -7.26 3.58 -14.04
N LEU A 236 -7.16 3.48 -12.72
CA LEU A 236 -6.09 4.06 -11.92
C LEU A 236 -5.00 3.01 -11.69
N PHE A 237 -3.76 3.34 -12.05
CA PHE A 237 -2.63 2.41 -11.99
C PHE A 237 -1.62 2.84 -10.93
N PHE A 238 -1.21 1.90 -10.07
CA PHE A 238 -0.19 2.12 -9.05
C PHE A 238 0.98 1.15 -9.19
N ILE A 239 2.19 1.64 -8.90
CA ILE A 239 3.36 0.83 -8.57
C ILE A 239 3.85 1.32 -7.21
N VAL A 240 3.91 0.43 -6.22
CA VAL A 240 4.31 0.75 -4.86
C VAL A 240 5.29 -0.27 -4.31
N SER A 241 6.10 0.14 -3.35
CA SER A 241 6.93 -0.79 -2.59
C SER A 241 6.79 -0.51 -1.09
N ASP A 242 6.93 -1.54 -0.32
CA ASP A 242 6.82 -1.51 1.12
C ASP A 242 8.10 -1.01 1.81
N HIS A 243 9.28 -1.35 1.29
CA HIS A 243 10.59 -0.88 1.76
C HIS A 243 11.66 -1.05 0.68
N GLY A 244 12.84 -0.52 0.95
CA GLY A 244 14.05 -0.86 0.22
C GLY A 244 14.89 -1.88 0.99
N GLY A 245 16.23 -1.80 0.89
CA GLY A 245 17.14 -2.69 1.61
C GLY A 245 18.58 -2.24 1.51
N ASP A 246 19.45 -2.75 2.38
CA ASP A 246 20.88 -2.51 2.35
C ASP A 246 21.65 -3.73 2.86
N GLY A 247 22.79 -4.04 2.24
CA GLY A 247 23.44 -5.32 2.46
C GLY A 247 22.46 -6.46 2.15
N THR A 248 22.17 -7.34 3.09
CA THR A 248 21.21 -8.43 2.95
C THR A 248 20.00 -8.29 3.88
N GLY A 249 19.64 -7.06 4.25
CA GLY A 249 18.53 -6.81 5.18
C GLY A 249 17.89 -5.43 5.02
N HIS A 250 16.87 -5.17 5.80
CA HIS A 250 16.11 -3.92 5.76
C HIS A 250 15.65 -3.43 7.15
N GLY A 251 16.34 -3.82 8.23
CA GLY A 251 15.94 -3.49 9.62
C GLY A 251 16.45 -2.13 10.15
N ASP A 252 17.16 -1.32 9.36
CA ASP A 252 17.69 -0.02 9.79
C ASP A 252 16.80 1.11 9.23
N ALA A 253 15.87 1.56 10.05
CA ALA A 253 14.91 2.61 9.70
C ALA A 253 15.55 4.01 9.46
N GLU A 254 16.79 4.22 9.87
CA GLU A 254 17.51 5.47 9.62
C GLU A 254 18.22 5.49 8.24
N ASN A 255 18.35 4.32 7.61
CA ASN A 255 19.03 4.19 6.33
C ASN A 255 18.10 4.59 5.16
N PRO A 256 18.44 5.64 4.37
CA PRO A 256 17.61 6.07 3.23
C PRO A 256 17.38 5.01 2.16
N HIS A 257 18.29 4.03 2.00
CA HIS A 257 18.11 2.92 1.07
C HIS A 257 17.04 1.91 1.52
N ILE A 258 16.62 2.00 2.79
CA ILE A 258 15.61 1.13 3.38
C ILE A 258 14.29 1.88 3.55
N ASN A 259 14.34 3.07 4.18
CA ASN A 259 13.15 3.83 4.58
C ASN A 259 12.57 4.75 3.50
N GLN A 260 13.18 4.78 2.32
CA GLN A 260 12.68 5.49 1.14
C GLN A 260 12.60 4.54 -0.03
N THR A 261 11.41 4.42 -0.59
CA THR A 261 11.14 3.55 -1.72
C THR A 261 10.37 4.32 -2.80
N ILE A 262 9.69 3.63 -3.70
CA ILE A 262 8.99 4.21 -4.84
C ILE A 262 7.48 4.24 -4.63
N PHE A 263 6.85 5.28 -5.18
CA PHE A 263 5.40 5.34 -5.34
C PHE A 263 5.06 5.97 -6.67
N PHE A 264 4.27 5.26 -7.48
CA PHE A 264 3.70 5.75 -8.72
C PHE A 264 2.18 5.71 -8.64
N SER A 265 1.55 6.72 -9.21
CA SER A 265 0.14 6.73 -9.54
C SER A 265 -0.04 7.30 -10.94
N GLN A 266 -0.73 6.61 -11.83
CA GLN A 266 -0.92 7.05 -13.21
C GLN A 266 -2.39 7.00 -13.60
N HIS A 267 -2.87 8.12 -14.14
CA HIS A 267 -4.18 8.22 -14.76
C HIS A 267 -4.17 9.39 -15.76
N PRO A 268 -4.74 9.23 -16.98
CA PRO A 268 -4.62 10.23 -18.03
C PRO A 268 -5.32 11.56 -17.72
N ASP A 269 -6.37 11.55 -16.91
CA ASP A 269 -7.26 12.70 -16.68
C ASP A 269 -7.23 13.24 -15.24
N LEU A 270 -6.52 12.59 -14.31
CA LEU A 270 -6.41 13.06 -12.94
C LEU A 270 -5.24 14.02 -12.74
N SER A 271 -5.44 14.98 -11.85
CA SER A 271 -4.38 15.82 -11.29
C SER A 271 -3.97 15.32 -9.92
N PHE A 272 -2.66 15.26 -9.68
CA PHE A 272 -2.12 14.81 -8.41
C PHE A 272 -1.43 15.96 -7.68
N LYS A 273 -1.41 15.91 -6.34
CA LYS A 273 -0.81 16.93 -5.48
C LYS A 273 0.68 17.10 -5.79
N PRO A 274 1.12 18.24 -6.35
CA PRO A 274 2.51 18.43 -6.75
C PRO A 274 3.42 18.55 -5.52
N ASN A 275 4.62 17.95 -5.61
CA ASN A 275 5.64 17.98 -4.56
C ASN A 275 5.23 17.37 -3.20
N TYR A 276 4.12 16.67 -3.12
CA TYR A 276 3.77 15.88 -1.95
C TYR A 276 4.70 14.67 -1.87
N ILE A 277 5.15 14.30 -0.71
CA ILE A 277 5.93 13.07 -0.47
C ILE A 277 5.02 12.10 0.25
N THR A 278 4.68 11.01 -0.42
CA THR A 278 3.80 9.98 0.11
C THR A 278 4.46 9.16 1.22
N ASN A 279 3.62 8.55 2.03
CA ASN A 279 3.99 7.52 2.99
C ASN A 279 3.05 6.31 2.85
N GLN A 280 3.33 5.23 3.58
CA GLN A 280 2.61 3.95 3.45
C GLN A 280 1.08 4.06 3.67
N THR A 281 0.60 5.09 4.34
CA THR A 281 -0.84 5.22 4.59
C THR A 281 -1.63 5.91 3.47
N ASP A 282 -0.96 6.46 2.44
CA ASP A 282 -1.62 7.30 1.42
C ASP A 282 -2.24 6.53 0.25
N LEU A 283 -1.85 5.27 0.04
CA LEU A 283 -2.40 4.43 -1.05
C LEU A 283 -3.91 4.21 -0.89
N SER A 284 -4.33 3.71 0.28
CA SER A 284 -5.72 3.36 0.56
C SER A 284 -6.69 4.53 0.41
N PRO A 285 -6.46 5.72 1.03
CA PRO A 285 -7.36 6.86 0.85
C PRO A 285 -7.37 7.38 -0.60
N THR A 286 -6.27 7.28 -1.35
CA THR A 286 -6.24 7.66 -2.77
C THR A 286 -7.13 6.75 -3.61
N ILE A 287 -7.11 5.44 -3.36
CA ILE A 287 -7.96 4.48 -4.06
C ILE A 287 -9.43 4.73 -3.72
N LEU A 288 -9.75 4.92 -2.44
CA LEU A 288 -11.14 5.15 -2.01
C LEU A 288 -11.71 6.46 -2.55
N ASP A 289 -10.90 7.51 -2.60
CA ASP A 289 -11.27 8.80 -3.21
C ASP A 289 -11.56 8.64 -4.71
N TYR A 290 -10.67 7.98 -5.46
CA TYR A 290 -10.89 7.68 -6.88
C TYR A 290 -12.14 6.85 -7.12
N MET A 291 -12.39 5.87 -6.27
CA MET A 291 -13.57 5.01 -6.33
C MET A 291 -14.84 5.70 -5.81
N GLY A 292 -14.77 6.95 -5.33
CA GLY A 292 -15.91 7.78 -4.90
C GLY A 292 -16.48 7.40 -3.53
N VAL A 293 -15.70 6.78 -2.68
CA VAL A 293 -16.07 6.62 -1.27
C VAL A 293 -15.97 7.97 -0.57
N ASP A 294 -16.96 8.32 0.26
CA ASP A 294 -17.09 9.63 0.88
C ASP A 294 -15.81 10.05 1.64
N SER A 295 -15.30 11.24 1.31
CA SER A 295 -14.07 11.79 1.90
C SER A 295 -14.17 11.99 3.42
N GLU A 296 -15.35 12.35 3.96
CA GLU A 296 -15.55 12.53 5.40
C GLU A 296 -15.37 11.19 6.15
N GLU A 297 -15.74 10.07 5.53
CA GLU A 297 -15.54 8.75 6.10
C GLU A 297 -14.06 8.32 6.03
N ILE A 298 -13.37 8.63 4.94
CA ILE A 298 -11.95 8.35 4.76
C ILE A 298 -11.11 9.13 5.77
N ASP A 299 -11.30 10.45 5.85
CA ASP A 299 -10.54 11.36 6.73
C ASP A 299 -10.69 11.00 8.21
N CYS A 300 -11.81 10.41 8.59
CA CYS A 300 -12.04 9.96 9.96
C CYS A 300 -11.34 8.65 10.31
N LYS A 301 -11.20 7.73 9.36
CA LYS A 301 -10.77 6.35 9.62
C LYS A 301 -9.31 6.10 9.26
N MET A 302 -8.76 6.89 8.36
CA MET A 302 -7.39 6.72 7.86
C MET A 302 -6.44 7.80 8.40
N ASP A 303 -5.16 7.49 8.44
CA ASP A 303 -4.09 8.45 8.77
C ASP A 303 -3.54 9.11 7.52
N GLY A 304 -3.57 8.39 6.41
CA GLY A 304 -3.14 8.87 5.10
C GLY A 304 -4.14 9.82 4.45
N ILE A 305 -3.71 10.45 3.40
CA ILE A 305 -4.55 11.35 2.59
C ILE A 305 -4.54 10.93 1.12
N SER A 306 -5.61 11.21 0.40
CA SER A 306 -5.62 11.08 -1.06
C SER A 306 -4.60 12.04 -1.68
N ILE A 307 -3.87 11.56 -2.69
CA ILE A 307 -2.95 12.39 -3.49
C ILE A 307 -3.63 13.02 -4.71
N ILE A 308 -4.90 12.74 -4.97
CA ILE A 308 -5.70 13.37 -6.02
C ILE A 308 -6.05 14.80 -5.57
N GLU A 309 -6.04 15.77 -6.54
CA GLU A 309 -6.39 17.19 -6.29
C GLU A 309 -7.90 17.46 -6.36
#